data_b44ceed1c5e6b67bbdee5737877f4be8
#
_entry.id   b44ceed1c5e6b67bbdee5737877f4be8
#
_cell.length_a   1.000
_cell.length_b   1.000
_cell.length_c   1.000
_cell.angle_alpha   90.00
_cell.angle_beta   90.00
_cell.angle_gamma   90.00
#
_symmetry.space_group_name_H-M   'P 1'
#
loop_
_entity.id
_entity.type
_entity.pdbx_description
1 polymer ?
#
loop_
_entity_poly.entity_id
_entity_poly.type
_entity_poly.pdbx_seq_one_letter_code
_entity_poly.pdbx_strand_id
1 'polypeptide(L)'
;MFRELRRKRQALSRADCEAVLNRGTSGVLALAGDEGYPYAVPLSYVHGDGKLWFHCAKTGHKLDALRAYPKVSFCVVDRDEIVPQEYTTYFRSVIAFGTARELEDPWEKRQALEALAAKYSPEQEAGRKEEIRAQFANVAMVELTVEHMTGKEIGRAHV
;
A
#
# COMPACT_ATOMS: atom_id res chain seq x y z
N MET A 1 4.83 -3.84 -20.09
CA MET A 1 6.20 -3.70 -19.59
C MET A 1 6.30 -2.50 -18.65
N PHE A 2 6.93 -2.70 -17.51
CA PHE A 2 7.14 -1.62 -16.55
C PHE A 2 8.35 -0.78 -16.93
N ARG A 3 8.23 0.52 -16.73
CA ARG A 3 9.34 1.43 -17.03
C ARG A 3 10.35 1.46 -15.89
N GLU A 4 11.63 1.57 -16.24
CA GLU A 4 12.69 1.81 -15.28
C GLU A 4 12.68 3.28 -14.83
N LEU A 5 13.24 3.53 -13.65
CA LEU A 5 13.40 4.89 -13.17
C LEU A 5 14.37 5.67 -14.07
N ARG A 6 14.02 6.92 -14.37
CA ARG A 6 14.86 7.81 -15.17
C ARG A 6 16.21 8.08 -14.50
N ARG A 7 16.17 8.29 -13.19
CA ARG A 7 17.39 8.59 -12.40
C ARG A 7 17.80 7.34 -11.61
N LYS A 8 18.56 6.48 -12.25
CA LYS A 8 18.98 5.20 -11.67
C LYS A 8 19.82 5.32 -10.40
N ARG A 9 20.55 6.43 -10.24
CA ARG A 9 21.35 6.67 -9.02
C ARG A 9 20.48 6.89 -7.79
N GLN A 10 19.23 7.26 -7.97
CA GLN A 10 18.27 7.49 -6.90
C GLN A 10 17.42 6.27 -6.60
N ALA A 11 17.61 5.20 -7.36
CA ALA A 11 16.82 3.98 -7.20
C ALA A 11 17.18 3.28 -5.88
N LEU A 12 16.16 2.88 -5.15
CA LEU A 12 16.30 2.04 -3.97
C LEU A 12 16.44 0.57 -4.39
N SER A 13 17.19 -0.20 -3.61
CA SER A 13 17.24 -1.64 -3.77
C SER A 13 15.88 -2.24 -3.43
N ARG A 14 15.67 -3.50 -3.84
CA ARG A 14 14.45 -4.21 -3.47
C ARG A 14 14.27 -4.30 -1.95
N ALA A 15 15.34 -4.61 -1.23
CA ALA A 15 15.32 -4.68 0.22
C ALA A 15 14.91 -3.37 0.87
N ASP A 16 15.42 -2.24 0.35
CA ASP A 16 15.06 -0.91 0.85
C ASP A 16 13.61 -0.56 0.53
N CYS A 17 13.13 -0.94 -0.65
CA CYS A 17 11.71 -0.78 -1.00
C CYS A 17 10.80 -1.56 -0.05
N GLU A 18 11.15 -2.81 0.24
CA GLU A 18 10.39 -3.63 1.18
C GLU A 18 10.41 -3.04 2.59
N ALA A 19 11.54 -2.49 3.02
CA ALA A 19 11.65 -1.82 4.30
C ALA A 19 10.73 -0.59 4.39
N VAL A 20 10.65 0.20 3.32
CA VAL A 20 9.72 1.33 3.24
C VAL A 20 8.27 0.85 3.37
N LEU A 21 7.90 -0.19 2.63
CA LEU A 21 6.55 -0.74 2.69
C LEU A 21 6.22 -1.28 4.09
N ASN A 22 7.19 -1.93 4.74
CA ASN A 22 6.97 -2.50 6.07
C ASN A 22 6.77 -1.45 7.17
N ARG A 23 7.48 -0.33 7.10
CA ARG A 23 7.37 0.71 8.13
C ARG A 23 6.33 1.78 7.83
N GLY A 24 5.91 1.91 6.56
CA GLY A 24 4.90 2.89 6.18
C GLY A 24 3.56 2.62 6.83
N THR A 25 2.83 3.67 7.21
CA THR A 25 1.54 3.56 7.89
C THR A 25 0.36 3.89 7.00
N SER A 26 0.60 4.53 5.88
CA SER A 26 -0.43 4.82 4.88
C SER A 26 0.19 4.92 3.51
N GLY A 27 -0.63 4.76 2.51
CA GLY A 27 -0.24 4.94 1.13
C GLY A 27 -1.43 5.38 0.30
N VAL A 28 -1.19 5.61 -0.97
CA VAL A 28 -2.22 6.01 -1.92
C VAL A 28 -2.41 4.91 -2.95
N LEU A 29 -3.61 4.38 -3.00
CA LEU A 29 -4.01 3.39 -4.01
C LEU A 29 -4.50 4.13 -5.24
N ALA A 30 -3.94 3.81 -6.40
CA ALA A 30 -4.33 4.39 -7.68
C ALA A 30 -5.06 3.34 -8.52
N LEU A 31 -6.26 3.67 -8.93
CA LEU A 31 -7.19 2.80 -9.64
C LEU A 31 -7.65 3.45 -10.93
N ALA A 32 -8.13 2.66 -11.87
CA ALA A 32 -8.86 3.17 -13.02
C ALA A 32 -10.27 3.55 -12.55
N GLY A 33 -10.55 4.83 -12.47
CA GLY A 33 -11.82 5.35 -12.00
C GLY A 33 -12.83 5.56 -13.11
N ASP A 34 -13.90 6.25 -12.77
CA ASP A 34 -15.00 6.53 -13.70
C ASP A 34 -14.62 7.61 -14.72
N GLU A 35 -15.22 7.52 -15.90
CA GLU A 35 -15.10 8.53 -16.97
C GLU A 35 -13.65 8.80 -17.40
N GLY A 36 -12.79 7.78 -17.29
CA GLY A 36 -11.40 7.90 -17.68
C GLY A 36 -10.49 8.58 -16.67
N TYR A 37 -11.02 9.00 -15.53
CA TYR A 37 -10.20 9.61 -14.49
C TYR A 37 -9.50 8.56 -13.64
N PRO A 38 -8.17 8.67 -13.46
CA PRO A 38 -7.51 7.86 -12.42
C PRO A 38 -8.05 8.26 -11.05
N TYR A 39 -8.33 7.25 -10.23
CA TYR A 39 -8.84 7.47 -8.88
C TYR A 39 -7.74 7.15 -7.87
N ALA A 40 -7.38 8.12 -7.04
CA ALA A 40 -6.31 8.00 -6.05
C ALA A 40 -6.90 8.17 -4.66
N VAL A 41 -6.72 7.17 -3.80
CA VAL A 41 -7.32 7.18 -2.47
C VAL A 41 -6.29 6.79 -1.40
N PRO A 42 -6.12 7.60 -0.34
CA PRO A 42 -5.24 7.23 0.77
C PRO A 42 -5.89 6.18 1.66
N LEU A 43 -5.08 5.25 2.15
CA LEU A 43 -5.55 4.21 3.05
C LEU A 43 -4.41 3.59 3.84
N SER A 44 -4.77 2.93 4.94
CA SER A 44 -3.85 2.14 5.74
C SER A 44 -3.72 0.75 5.14
N TYR A 45 -2.57 0.13 5.33
CA TYR A 45 -2.25 -1.16 4.71
C TYR A 45 -1.29 -1.96 5.56
N VAL A 46 -1.13 -3.24 5.23
CA VAL A 46 -0.04 -4.08 5.74
C VAL A 46 0.64 -4.78 4.57
N HIS A 47 1.95 -4.94 4.66
CA HIS A 47 2.78 -5.58 3.64
C HIS A 47 3.39 -6.87 4.19
N GLY A 48 3.46 -7.89 3.35
CA GLY A 48 4.14 -9.13 3.64
C GLY A 48 4.09 -10.08 2.44
N ASP A 49 5.11 -10.92 2.29
CA ASP A 49 5.17 -11.96 1.25
C ASP A 49 4.86 -11.47 -0.17
N GLY A 50 5.35 -10.27 -0.51
CA GLY A 50 5.12 -9.68 -1.84
C GLY A 50 3.70 -9.20 -2.06
N LYS A 51 2.95 -8.98 -1.00
CA LYS A 51 1.55 -8.57 -1.05
C LYS A 51 1.27 -7.40 -0.14
N LEU A 52 0.24 -6.64 -0.50
CA LEU A 52 -0.32 -5.58 0.31
C LEU A 52 -1.77 -5.90 0.58
N TRP A 53 -2.21 -5.72 1.83
CA TRP A 53 -3.61 -5.94 2.20
C TRP A 53 -4.17 -4.66 2.81
N PHE A 54 -5.40 -4.36 2.46
CA PHE A 54 -6.14 -3.24 3.05
C PHE A 54 -7.62 -3.59 3.13
N HIS A 55 -8.33 -2.91 4.02
CA HIS A 55 -9.77 -3.09 4.13
C HIS A 55 -10.51 -1.89 3.55
N CYS A 56 -11.74 -2.11 3.16
CA CYS A 56 -12.64 -1.06 2.70
C CYS A 56 -14.08 -1.46 2.96
N ALA A 57 -15.00 -0.54 2.69
CA ALA A 57 -16.42 -0.86 2.75
C ALA A 57 -16.77 -1.90 1.70
N LYS A 58 -17.80 -2.70 1.95
CA LYS A 58 -18.26 -3.75 1.03
C LYS A 58 -18.82 -3.24 -0.28
N THR A 59 -19.18 -1.96 -0.32
CA THR A 59 -19.66 -1.29 -1.52
C THR A 59 -18.96 0.04 -1.66
N GLY A 60 -18.78 0.50 -2.88
CA GLY A 60 -18.20 1.80 -3.14
C GLY A 60 -17.30 1.83 -4.36
N HIS A 61 -16.78 3.02 -4.64
CA HIS A 61 -15.99 3.30 -5.82
C HIS A 61 -14.74 2.41 -5.93
N LYS A 62 -14.03 2.20 -4.81
CA LYS A 62 -12.83 1.34 -4.79
C LYS A 62 -13.10 -0.06 -5.32
N LEU A 63 -14.09 -0.74 -4.74
CA LEU A 63 -14.43 -2.10 -5.14
C LEU A 63 -14.93 -2.18 -6.57
N ASP A 64 -15.78 -1.25 -6.97
CA ASP A 64 -16.29 -1.21 -8.33
C ASP A 64 -15.14 -1.04 -9.32
N ALA A 65 -14.21 -0.14 -9.01
CA ALA A 65 -13.06 0.14 -9.88
C ALA A 65 -12.14 -1.08 -10.01
N LEU A 66 -11.77 -1.72 -8.90
CA LEU A 66 -10.86 -2.87 -8.98
C LEU A 66 -11.51 -4.12 -9.56
N ARG A 67 -12.83 -4.27 -9.42
CA ARG A 67 -13.58 -5.36 -10.08
C ARG A 67 -13.62 -5.16 -11.58
N ALA A 68 -13.75 -3.91 -12.03
CA ALA A 68 -13.77 -3.60 -13.45
C ALA A 68 -12.38 -3.68 -14.08
N TYR A 69 -11.33 -3.28 -13.35
CA TYR A 69 -9.95 -3.29 -13.82
C TYR A 69 -9.00 -3.54 -12.65
N PRO A 70 -8.51 -4.78 -12.50
CA PRO A 70 -7.77 -5.17 -11.30
C PRO A 70 -6.31 -4.70 -11.22
N LYS A 71 -5.77 -4.15 -12.30
CA LYS A 71 -4.38 -3.64 -12.29
C LYS A 71 -4.36 -2.27 -11.60
N VAL A 72 -3.55 -2.18 -10.56
CA VAL A 72 -3.49 -1.01 -9.69
C VAL A 72 -2.04 -0.69 -9.34
N SER A 73 -1.83 0.50 -8.78
CA SER A 73 -0.56 0.83 -8.17
C SER A 73 -0.78 1.41 -6.78
N PHE A 74 0.26 1.31 -5.94
CA PHE A 74 0.21 1.76 -4.57
C PHE A 74 1.47 2.55 -4.27
N CYS A 75 1.32 3.79 -3.80
CA CYS A 75 2.44 4.69 -3.54
C CYS A 75 2.57 4.96 -2.05
N VAL A 76 3.76 4.75 -1.52
CA VAL A 76 4.09 5.07 -0.12
C VAL A 76 5.17 6.13 -0.11
N VAL A 77 4.92 7.24 0.57
CA VAL A 77 5.91 8.28 0.82
C VAL A 77 6.44 8.06 2.23
N ASP A 78 7.73 7.75 2.31
CA ASP A 78 8.40 7.41 3.56
C ASP A 78 9.11 8.61 4.18
N ARG A 79 9.56 9.53 3.33
CA ARG A 79 10.24 10.75 3.75
C ARG A 79 9.86 11.91 2.84
N ASP A 80 9.54 13.02 3.44
CA ASP A 80 9.23 14.27 2.76
C ASP A 80 9.70 15.41 3.67
N GLU A 81 10.96 15.84 3.48
CA GLU A 81 11.59 16.83 4.32
C GLU A 81 12.15 17.97 3.49
N ILE A 82 11.59 19.15 3.66
CA ILE A 82 12.09 20.36 3.00
C ILE A 82 13.36 20.80 3.69
N VAL A 83 14.43 20.97 2.90
CA VAL A 83 15.73 21.42 3.39
C VAL A 83 16.05 22.75 2.69
N PRO A 84 15.58 23.89 3.27
CA PRO A 84 15.68 25.19 2.61
C PRO A 84 17.13 25.63 2.32
N GLN A 85 18.06 25.28 3.20
CA GLN A 85 19.48 25.64 3.05
C GLN A 85 20.11 25.00 1.82
N GLU A 86 19.57 23.88 1.36
CA GLU A 86 20.07 23.13 0.20
C GLU A 86 19.18 23.31 -1.02
N TYR A 87 18.14 24.13 -0.92
CA TYR A 87 17.17 24.37 -1.99
C TYR A 87 16.61 23.07 -2.56
N THR A 88 16.31 22.12 -1.67
CA THR A 88 15.83 20.80 -2.08
C THR A 88 14.88 20.20 -1.05
N THR A 89 14.28 19.10 -1.42
CA THR A 89 13.47 18.26 -0.53
C THR A 89 14.12 16.88 -0.46
N TYR A 90 14.37 16.39 0.74
CA TYR A 90 14.75 15.00 0.93
C TYR A 90 13.50 14.16 0.84
N PHE A 91 13.46 13.27 -0.13
CA PHE A 91 12.24 12.55 -0.49
C PHE A 91 12.54 11.07 -0.68
N ARG A 92 11.71 10.22 -0.10
CA ARG A 92 11.82 8.76 -0.29
C ARG A 92 10.44 8.18 -0.47
N SER A 93 10.27 7.43 -1.56
CA SER A 93 8.98 6.85 -1.90
C SER A 93 9.14 5.52 -2.62
N VAL A 94 8.09 4.72 -2.56
CA VAL A 94 8.00 3.44 -3.28
C VAL A 94 6.68 3.39 -4.01
N ILE A 95 6.70 2.90 -5.24
CA ILE A 95 5.49 2.60 -6.01
C ILE A 95 5.49 1.12 -6.31
N ALA A 96 4.44 0.43 -5.87
CA ALA A 96 4.21 -0.98 -6.15
C ALA A 96 3.11 -1.10 -7.21
N PHE A 97 3.35 -1.89 -8.23
CA PHE A 97 2.40 -2.18 -9.30
C PHE A 97 1.94 -3.62 -9.16
N GLY A 98 0.67 -3.88 -9.30
CA GLY A 98 0.19 -5.24 -9.17
C GLY A 98 -1.27 -5.41 -9.52
N THR A 99 -1.77 -6.59 -9.17
CA THR A 99 -3.16 -6.98 -9.42
C THR A 99 -3.86 -7.16 -8.09
N ALA A 100 -5.01 -6.50 -7.94
CA ALA A 100 -5.80 -6.52 -6.72
C ALA A 100 -7.00 -7.44 -6.87
N ARG A 101 -7.34 -8.14 -5.78
CA ARG A 101 -8.55 -8.95 -5.70
C ARG A 101 -9.18 -8.83 -4.32
N GLU A 102 -10.49 -8.93 -4.27
CA GLU A 102 -11.22 -9.04 -3.01
C GLU A 102 -11.04 -10.46 -2.46
N LEU A 103 -10.74 -10.57 -1.17
CA LEU A 103 -10.62 -11.86 -0.51
C LEU A 103 -12.01 -12.37 -0.12
N GLU A 104 -12.50 -13.35 -0.85
CA GLU A 104 -13.82 -13.95 -0.62
C GLU A 104 -13.76 -15.14 0.34
N ASP A 105 -12.63 -15.87 0.35
CA ASP A 105 -12.44 -16.98 1.28
C ASP A 105 -12.37 -16.47 2.72
N PRO A 106 -13.22 -16.96 3.63
CA PRO A 106 -13.26 -16.45 5.01
C PRO A 106 -11.94 -16.61 5.77
N TRP A 107 -11.20 -17.68 5.49
CA TRP A 107 -9.92 -17.91 6.15
C TRP A 107 -8.85 -16.90 5.69
N GLU A 108 -8.75 -16.69 4.37
CA GLU A 108 -7.82 -15.69 3.81
C GLU A 108 -8.16 -14.29 4.32
N LYS A 109 -9.44 -13.94 4.33
CA LYS A 109 -9.92 -12.66 4.83
C LYS A 109 -9.54 -12.45 6.29
N ARG A 110 -9.71 -13.47 7.12
CA ARG A 110 -9.36 -13.40 8.54
C ARG A 110 -7.87 -13.21 8.74
N GLN A 111 -7.03 -13.94 8.00
CA GLN A 111 -5.58 -13.83 8.10
C GLN A 111 -5.12 -12.41 7.75
N ALA A 112 -5.67 -11.84 6.68
CA ALA A 112 -5.34 -10.49 6.25
C ALA A 112 -5.79 -9.43 7.28
N LEU A 113 -6.99 -9.58 7.83
CA LEU A 113 -7.48 -8.69 8.88
C LEU A 113 -6.62 -8.75 10.13
N GLU A 114 -6.20 -9.94 10.55
CA GLU A 114 -5.33 -10.10 11.71
C GLU A 114 -3.98 -9.44 11.48
N ALA A 115 -3.40 -9.60 10.29
CA ALA A 115 -2.13 -8.96 9.95
C ALA A 115 -2.26 -7.43 9.97
N LEU A 116 -3.32 -6.90 9.41
CA LEU A 116 -3.58 -5.46 9.40
C LEU A 116 -3.77 -4.92 10.81
N ALA A 117 -4.60 -5.57 11.60
CA ALA A 117 -4.87 -5.16 12.98
C ALA A 117 -3.62 -5.23 13.86
N ALA A 118 -2.80 -6.25 13.69
CA ALA A 118 -1.57 -6.41 14.46
C ALA A 118 -0.55 -5.30 14.17
N LYS A 119 -0.51 -4.80 12.94
CA LYS A 119 0.38 -3.70 12.56
C LYS A 119 0.02 -2.42 13.32
N TYR A 120 -1.27 -2.09 13.41
CA TYR A 120 -1.73 -0.82 13.97
C TYR A 120 -2.03 -0.89 15.47
N SER A 121 -2.29 -2.08 15.98
CA SER A 121 -2.60 -2.29 17.41
C SER A 121 -1.87 -3.52 17.96
N PRO A 122 -0.52 -3.52 17.94
CA PRO A 122 0.26 -4.72 18.27
C PRO A 122 0.09 -5.20 19.71
N GLU A 123 -0.19 -4.29 20.63
CA GLU A 123 -0.29 -4.60 22.07
C GLU A 123 -1.73 -4.84 22.54
N GLN A 124 -2.69 -4.85 21.61
CA GLN A 124 -4.11 -4.96 21.93
C GLN A 124 -4.69 -6.30 21.47
N GLU A 125 -4.01 -7.41 21.76
CA GLU A 125 -4.39 -8.72 21.21
C GLU A 125 -5.85 -9.10 21.46
N ALA A 126 -6.31 -9.00 22.70
CA ALA A 126 -7.69 -9.34 23.03
C ALA A 126 -8.69 -8.39 22.35
N GLY A 127 -8.39 -7.09 22.36
CA GLY A 127 -9.22 -6.08 21.69
C GLY A 127 -9.26 -6.26 20.18
N ARG A 128 -8.12 -6.63 19.57
CA ARG A 128 -8.07 -6.90 18.13
C ARG A 128 -9.00 -8.04 17.73
N LYS A 129 -8.95 -9.14 18.46
CA LYS A 129 -9.80 -10.31 18.18
C LYS A 129 -11.28 -9.96 18.25
N GLU A 130 -11.65 -9.18 19.25
CA GLU A 130 -13.03 -8.73 19.41
C GLU A 130 -13.45 -7.80 18.28
N GLU A 131 -12.61 -6.86 17.92
CA GLU A 131 -12.89 -5.91 16.83
C GLU A 131 -13.02 -6.63 15.48
N ILE A 132 -12.12 -7.57 15.19
CA ILE A 132 -12.19 -8.38 13.97
C ILE A 132 -13.49 -9.15 13.92
N ARG A 133 -13.90 -9.77 15.04
CA ARG A 133 -15.15 -10.52 15.11
C ARG A 133 -16.34 -9.61 14.82
N ALA A 134 -16.35 -8.42 15.41
CA ALA A 134 -17.45 -7.46 15.25
C ALA A 134 -17.53 -6.92 13.81
N GLN A 135 -16.38 -6.67 13.17
CA GLN A 135 -16.33 -6.01 11.86
C GLN A 135 -16.22 -6.96 10.67
N PHE A 136 -15.94 -8.24 10.91
CA PHE A 136 -15.64 -9.20 9.84
C PHE A 136 -16.67 -9.20 8.72
N ALA A 137 -17.95 -9.19 9.06
CA ALA A 137 -19.03 -9.21 8.09
C ALA A 137 -19.27 -7.87 7.40
N ASN A 138 -18.74 -6.77 7.97
CA ASN A 138 -19.03 -5.41 7.52
C ASN A 138 -17.96 -4.81 6.60
N VAL A 139 -16.80 -5.43 6.52
CA VAL A 139 -15.69 -4.92 5.70
C VAL A 139 -15.34 -5.91 4.59
N ALA A 140 -14.78 -5.37 3.51
CA ALA A 140 -14.12 -6.15 2.47
C ALA A 140 -12.62 -6.06 2.67
N MET A 141 -11.91 -7.17 2.42
CA MET A 141 -10.45 -7.18 2.39
C MET A 141 -9.97 -7.33 0.96
N VAL A 142 -8.99 -6.53 0.61
CA VAL A 142 -8.36 -6.54 -0.71
C VAL A 142 -6.90 -6.94 -0.59
N GLU A 143 -6.47 -7.82 -1.48
CA GLU A 143 -5.09 -8.25 -1.60
C GLU A 143 -4.52 -7.75 -2.91
N LEU A 144 -3.43 -7.00 -2.84
CA LEU A 144 -2.66 -6.56 -4.00
C LEU A 144 -1.41 -7.43 -4.08
N THR A 145 -1.30 -8.23 -5.14
CA THR A 145 -0.09 -9.00 -5.40
C THR A 145 0.88 -8.12 -6.18
N VAL A 146 2.04 -7.84 -5.59
CA VAL A 146 3.03 -6.94 -6.20
C VAL A 146 3.76 -7.66 -7.33
N GLU A 147 3.64 -7.14 -8.54
CA GLU A 147 4.31 -7.66 -9.73
C GLU A 147 5.60 -6.93 -10.04
N HIS A 148 5.65 -5.63 -9.71
CA HIS A 148 6.80 -4.78 -9.94
C HIS A 148 6.81 -3.66 -8.91
N MET A 149 7.99 -3.24 -8.52
CA MET A 149 8.15 -2.23 -7.50
C MET A 149 9.36 -1.35 -7.82
N THR A 150 9.21 -0.04 -7.69
CA THR A 150 10.30 0.91 -7.80
C THR A 150 10.34 1.78 -6.57
N GLY A 151 11.54 2.08 -6.11
CA GLY A 151 11.76 3.02 -5.02
C GLY A 151 12.74 4.07 -5.42
N LYS A 152 12.54 5.27 -4.88
CA LYS A 152 13.36 6.43 -5.21
C LYS A 152 13.69 7.21 -3.95
N GLU A 153 14.93 7.64 -3.85
CA GLU A 153 15.38 8.50 -2.77
C GLU A 153 16.16 9.69 -3.31
N ILE A 154 15.79 10.88 -2.85
CA ILE A 154 16.44 12.14 -3.15
C ILE A 154 16.95 12.71 -1.83
N GLY A 155 18.21 13.15 -1.77
CA GLY A 155 18.80 13.79 -0.60
C GLY A 155 20.12 13.17 -0.20
N ARG A 156 20.53 13.40 1.07
CA ARG A 156 21.86 13.04 1.57
C ARG A 156 22.13 11.56 1.75
N ALA A 157 21.12 10.74 1.62
CA ALA A 157 21.26 9.30 1.86
C ALA A 157 22.26 8.60 0.93
N HIS A 158 22.73 9.31 -0.08
CA HIS A 158 23.70 8.79 -1.05
C HIS A 158 25.14 9.10 -0.69
N VAL A 159 25.35 9.74 0.43
CA VAL A 159 26.67 10.10 0.90
C VAL A 159 27.27 9.02 1.77
#